data_84e677cf2f1aa3657daa63a5580b9d9e
#
_entry.id   84e677cf2f1aa3657daa63a5580b9d9e
#
_cell.length_a   1.000
_cell.length_b   1.000
_cell.length_c   1.000
_cell.angle_alpha   90.00
_cell.angle_beta   90.00
_cell.angle_gamma   90.00
#
_symmetry.space_group_name_H-M   'P 1'
#
loop_
_entity.id
_entity.type
_entity.pdbx_description
1 polymer ?
#
loop_
_entity_poly.entity_id
_entity_poly.type
_entity_poly.pdbx_seq_one_letter_code
_entity_poly.pdbx_strand_id
1 'polypeptide(L)'
;VQDIVLVGGGGHCKSVIDVIESEAKFNIIGIIDTAENIGKKVLGYEIIGSDDDLAEVFISCKNAVVTVGQIKSSEPRKRLFALLKEIGFYLPAIISPLAYISKHASVGEGTVVMHHALINAGANVGKNCIINTKALVEHDATIGDHCHISTASVVNGGVVVQDETFFGSNATSKEYIVIGESSIIGGGTSVMRSLEKNAFIKA
;
A
#
# COMPACT_ATOMS: atom_id res chain seq x y z
N VAL A 1 2.09 -15.24 17.23
CA VAL A 1 2.69 -14.56 16.08
C VAL A 1 2.51 -15.50 14.89
N GLN A 2 1.99 -15.01 13.77
CA GLN A 2 1.78 -15.77 12.54
C GLN A 2 2.91 -15.50 11.56
N ASP A 3 3.25 -16.51 10.75
CA ASP A 3 4.23 -16.33 9.69
C ASP A 3 3.65 -15.52 8.52
N ILE A 4 4.50 -14.67 7.90
CA ILE A 4 4.18 -13.90 6.71
C ILE A 4 5.35 -13.87 5.75
N VAL A 5 5.08 -13.95 4.44
CA VAL A 5 6.04 -13.74 3.37
C VAL A 5 5.82 -12.39 2.70
N LEU A 6 6.91 -11.69 2.38
CA LEU A 6 6.87 -10.41 1.69
C LEU A 6 7.11 -10.62 0.19
N VAL A 7 6.39 -9.91 -0.66
CA VAL A 7 6.53 -10.04 -2.11
C VAL A 7 6.98 -8.72 -2.72
N GLY A 8 8.27 -8.65 -3.07
CA GLY A 8 9.01 -7.50 -3.56
C GLY A 8 10.09 -7.02 -2.60
N GLY A 9 11.37 -7.13 -2.96
CA GLY A 9 12.55 -6.80 -2.13
C GLY A 9 13.09 -5.38 -2.31
N GLY A 10 12.32 -4.46 -2.93
CA GLY A 10 12.75 -3.09 -3.21
C GLY A 10 12.77 -2.14 -2.01
N GLY A 11 12.90 -0.84 -2.28
CA GLY A 11 12.99 0.19 -1.23
C GLY A 11 11.76 0.24 -0.31
N HIS A 12 10.55 0.06 -0.85
CA HIS A 12 9.33 0.04 -0.05
C HIS A 12 9.27 -1.16 0.91
N CYS A 13 9.86 -2.29 0.53
CA CYS A 13 9.96 -3.48 1.38
C CYS A 13 10.65 -3.16 2.72
N LYS A 14 11.71 -2.36 2.71
CA LYS A 14 12.42 -1.95 3.94
C LYS A 14 11.50 -1.22 4.92
N SER A 15 10.66 -0.33 4.41
CA SER A 15 9.72 0.41 5.25
C SER A 15 8.59 -0.49 5.76
N VAL A 16 8.15 -1.48 4.96
CA VAL A 16 7.13 -2.44 5.40
C VAL A 16 7.69 -3.39 6.45
N ILE A 17 8.95 -3.84 6.32
CA ILE A 17 9.64 -4.63 7.34
C ILE A 17 9.61 -3.90 8.68
N ASP A 18 9.99 -2.62 8.71
CA ASP A 18 10.01 -1.80 9.93
C ASP A 18 8.61 -1.70 10.58
N VAL A 19 7.56 -1.59 9.76
CA VAL A 19 6.18 -1.61 10.28
C VAL A 19 5.82 -2.96 10.89
N ILE A 20 6.14 -4.08 10.21
CA ILE A 20 5.82 -5.43 10.67
C ILE A 20 6.55 -5.74 11.98
N GLU A 21 7.85 -5.39 12.07
CA GLU A 21 8.65 -5.54 13.29
C GLU A 21 8.06 -4.72 14.45
N SER A 22 7.64 -3.48 14.17
CA SER A 22 7.02 -2.61 15.18
C SER A 22 5.63 -3.09 15.62
N GLU A 23 4.82 -3.66 14.71
CA GLU A 23 3.50 -4.21 15.01
C GLU A 23 3.58 -5.53 15.79
N ALA A 24 4.63 -6.31 15.56
CA ALA A 24 4.95 -7.58 16.23
C ALA A 24 3.83 -8.65 16.15
N LYS A 25 2.95 -8.57 15.16
CA LYS A 25 1.90 -9.55 14.90
C LYS A 25 2.36 -10.70 14.01
N PHE A 26 3.33 -10.44 13.15
CA PHE A 26 3.83 -11.38 12.17
C PHE A 26 5.32 -11.66 12.34
N ASN A 27 5.73 -12.89 12.00
CA ASN A 27 7.11 -13.30 11.85
C ASN A 27 7.44 -13.37 10.36
N ILE A 28 8.37 -12.56 9.88
CA ILE A 28 8.78 -12.54 8.48
C ILE A 28 9.65 -13.77 8.21
N ILE A 29 9.16 -14.70 7.38
CA ILE A 29 9.91 -15.92 7.04
C ILE A 29 10.85 -15.75 5.85
N GLY A 30 10.69 -14.70 5.06
CA GLY A 30 11.51 -14.40 3.89
C GLY A 30 10.80 -13.46 2.92
N ILE A 31 11.49 -13.20 1.81
CA ILE A 31 11.07 -12.28 0.77
C ILE A 31 11.04 -13.02 -0.57
N ILE A 32 10.03 -12.81 -1.37
CA ILE A 32 9.94 -13.23 -2.77
C ILE A 32 10.29 -12.03 -3.65
N ASP A 33 11.18 -12.22 -4.62
CA ASP A 33 11.61 -11.19 -5.57
C ASP A 33 11.98 -11.84 -6.91
N THR A 34 12.63 -11.15 -7.80
CA THR A 34 13.12 -11.72 -9.06
C THR A 34 14.20 -12.77 -8.81
N ALA A 35 14.30 -13.78 -9.68
CA ALA A 35 15.21 -14.92 -9.53
C ALA A 35 16.69 -14.51 -9.32
N GLU A 36 17.12 -13.40 -9.93
CA GLU A 36 18.48 -12.84 -9.81
C GLU A 36 18.81 -12.29 -8.42
N ASN A 37 17.80 -12.11 -7.57
CA ASN A 37 17.95 -11.59 -6.22
C ASN A 37 17.92 -12.69 -5.14
N ILE A 38 17.63 -13.95 -5.50
CA ILE A 38 17.60 -15.08 -4.56
C ILE A 38 18.92 -15.20 -3.80
N GLY A 39 18.84 -15.40 -2.48
CA GLY A 39 19.98 -15.47 -1.57
C GLY A 39 20.49 -14.10 -1.07
N LYS A 40 20.09 -12.99 -1.69
CA LYS A 40 20.38 -11.65 -1.14
C LYS A 40 19.50 -11.35 0.08
N LYS A 41 19.87 -10.33 0.85
CA LYS A 41 19.13 -9.95 2.07
C LYS A 41 18.66 -8.50 2.03
N VAL A 42 17.49 -8.27 2.58
CA VAL A 42 16.93 -6.93 2.83
C VAL A 42 16.67 -6.81 4.33
N LEU A 43 17.40 -5.92 5.01
CA LEU A 43 17.34 -5.73 6.48
C LEU A 43 17.48 -7.05 7.28
N GLY A 44 18.31 -7.99 6.79
CA GLY A 44 18.55 -9.27 7.45
C GLY A 44 17.65 -10.42 6.96
N TYR A 45 16.52 -10.14 6.32
CA TYR A 45 15.63 -11.15 5.75
C TYR A 45 16.08 -11.58 4.36
N GLU A 46 16.13 -12.89 4.14
CA GLU A 46 16.62 -13.48 2.90
C GLU A 46 15.54 -13.46 1.81
N ILE A 47 15.97 -13.23 0.57
CA ILE A 47 15.14 -13.48 -0.61
C ILE A 47 15.19 -14.98 -0.89
N ILE A 48 14.09 -15.67 -0.58
CA ILE A 48 13.99 -17.13 -0.54
C ILE A 48 13.46 -17.75 -1.84
N GLY A 49 13.00 -16.97 -2.78
CA GLY A 49 12.44 -17.44 -4.04
C GLY A 49 11.91 -16.35 -4.93
N SER A 50 11.29 -16.73 -6.03
CA SER A 50 10.65 -15.90 -7.04
C SER A 50 9.11 -16.09 -7.06
N ASP A 51 8.43 -15.38 -7.95
CA ASP A 51 6.96 -15.54 -8.12
C ASP A 51 6.57 -17.01 -8.41
N ASP A 52 7.45 -17.78 -9.09
CA ASP A 52 7.21 -19.18 -9.43
C ASP A 52 7.21 -20.11 -8.20
N ASP A 53 7.86 -19.69 -7.11
CA ASP A 53 7.98 -20.48 -5.88
C ASP A 53 6.82 -20.22 -4.90
N LEU A 54 5.94 -19.25 -5.19
CA LEU A 54 4.85 -18.84 -4.28
C LEU A 54 3.90 -19.99 -3.92
N ALA A 55 3.62 -20.91 -4.84
CA ALA A 55 2.76 -22.06 -4.56
C ALA A 55 3.39 -23.01 -3.55
N GLU A 56 4.71 -23.19 -3.58
CA GLU A 56 5.45 -24.00 -2.60
C GLU A 56 5.51 -23.29 -1.23
N VAL A 57 5.79 -21.99 -1.23
CA VAL A 57 5.79 -21.17 0.00
C VAL A 57 4.42 -21.20 0.67
N PHE A 58 3.33 -21.21 -0.11
CA PHE A 58 1.97 -21.31 0.43
C PHE A 58 1.71 -22.57 1.24
N ILE A 59 2.45 -23.67 1.02
CA ILE A 59 2.31 -24.90 1.81
C ILE A 59 2.60 -24.62 3.29
N SER A 60 3.65 -23.86 3.58
CA SER A 60 4.15 -23.57 4.93
C SER A 60 3.68 -22.24 5.50
N CYS A 61 3.44 -21.24 4.65
CA CYS A 61 3.04 -19.88 5.07
C CYS A 61 1.75 -19.44 4.35
N LYS A 62 0.73 -19.06 5.11
CA LYS A 62 -0.58 -18.69 4.55
C LYS A 62 -0.79 -17.18 4.40
N ASN A 63 0.05 -16.35 5.01
CA ASN A 63 -0.07 -14.92 4.94
C ASN A 63 1.00 -14.33 4.01
N ALA A 64 0.61 -13.36 3.20
CA ALA A 64 1.52 -12.62 2.34
C ALA A 64 1.17 -11.13 2.31
N VAL A 65 2.14 -10.29 1.98
CA VAL A 65 1.92 -8.87 1.70
C VAL A 65 2.76 -8.42 0.51
N VAL A 66 2.15 -7.63 -0.38
CA VAL A 66 2.86 -7.04 -1.52
C VAL A 66 3.66 -5.83 -1.04
N THR A 67 4.97 -5.90 -1.17
CA THR A 67 5.94 -4.87 -0.74
C THR A 67 6.60 -4.12 -1.90
N VAL A 68 6.10 -4.32 -3.13
CA VAL A 68 6.46 -3.49 -4.29
C VAL A 68 5.83 -2.12 -4.15
N GLY A 69 6.62 -1.05 -4.37
CA GLY A 69 6.11 0.33 -4.40
C GLY A 69 5.31 0.62 -5.67
N GLN A 70 4.68 1.79 -5.70
CA GLN A 70 3.88 2.26 -6.84
C GLN A 70 4.11 3.76 -7.03
N ILE A 71 4.53 4.17 -8.24
CA ILE A 71 4.65 5.60 -8.61
C ILE A 71 4.02 5.81 -9.98
N LYS A 72 4.59 5.23 -11.05
CA LYS A 72 4.15 5.43 -12.44
C LYS A 72 3.02 4.48 -12.86
N SER A 73 2.92 3.34 -12.22
CA SER A 73 1.95 2.30 -12.56
C SER A 73 1.61 1.47 -11.32
N SER A 74 0.33 1.12 -11.18
CA SER A 74 -0.19 0.17 -10.19
C SER A 74 -0.01 -1.29 -10.61
N GLU A 75 0.26 -1.53 -11.89
CA GLU A 75 0.18 -2.85 -12.52
C GLU A 75 1.03 -3.93 -11.83
N PRO A 76 2.31 -3.69 -11.46
CA PRO A 76 3.08 -4.72 -10.76
C PRO A 76 2.45 -5.14 -9.43
N ARG A 77 1.92 -4.18 -8.64
CA ARG A 77 1.24 -4.49 -7.37
C ARG A 77 -0.06 -5.24 -7.59
N LYS A 78 -0.88 -4.81 -8.57
CA LYS A 78 -2.14 -5.47 -8.93
C LYS A 78 -1.91 -6.93 -9.33
N ARG A 79 -0.97 -7.16 -10.23
CA ARG A 79 -0.61 -8.50 -10.71
C ARG A 79 -0.21 -9.42 -9.54
N LEU A 80 0.67 -8.94 -8.67
CA LEU A 80 1.12 -9.73 -7.52
C LEU A 80 -0.01 -9.97 -6.52
N PHE A 81 -0.83 -8.97 -6.25
CA PHE A 81 -2.00 -9.13 -5.38
C PHE A 81 -2.97 -10.18 -5.93
N ALA A 82 -3.28 -10.13 -7.24
CA ALA A 82 -4.16 -11.10 -7.89
C ALA A 82 -3.57 -12.52 -7.86
N LEU A 83 -2.28 -12.67 -8.16
CA LEU A 83 -1.57 -13.96 -8.10
C LEU A 83 -1.63 -14.58 -6.69
N LEU A 84 -1.36 -13.77 -5.66
CA LEU A 84 -1.43 -14.25 -4.27
C LEU A 84 -2.84 -14.70 -3.88
N LYS A 85 -3.87 -13.96 -4.33
CA LYS A 85 -5.26 -14.33 -4.10
C LYS A 85 -5.64 -15.61 -4.84
N GLU A 86 -5.18 -15.80 -6.07
CA GLU A 86 -5.41 -17.01 -6.87
C GLU A 86 -4.80 -18.25 -6.21
N ILE A 87 -3.57 -18.15 -5.67
CA ILE A 87 -2.92 -19.23 -4.91
C ILE A 87 -3.66 -19.52 -3.60
N GLY A 88 -4.35 -18.54 -3.03
CA GLY A 88 -5.14 -18.69 -1.81
C GLY A 88 -4.56 -18.02 -0.57
N PHE A 89 -3.53 -17.18 -0.70
CA PHE A 89 -2.96 -16.45 0.44
C PHE A 89 -4.00 -15.54 1.11
N TYR A 90 -3.93 -15.46 2.43
CA TYR A 90 -4.54 -14.39 3.20
C TYR A 90 -3.63 -13.16 3.13
N LEU A 91 -4.20 -12.02 2.78
CA LEU A 91 -3.48 -10.76 2.62
C LEU A 91 -3.91 -9.78 3.72
N PRO A 92 -3.31 -9.84 4.92
CA PRO A 92 -3.69 -8.96 6.00
C PRO A 92 -3.39 -7.50 5.67
N ALA A 93 -4.16 -6.57 6.21
CA ALA A 93 -3.73 -5.18 6.29
C ALA A 93 -2.56 -5.08 7.29
N ILE A 94 -1.47 -4.45 6.87
CA ILE A 94 -0.29 -4.20 7.72
C ILE A 94 -0.38 -2.75 8.22
N ILE A 95 -0.52 -2.59 9.53
CA ILE A 95 -0.83 -1.29 10.12
C ILE A 95 0.21 -0.92 11.16
N SER A 96 0.89 0.18 10.95
CA SER A 96 1.84 0.70 11.94
C SER A 96 1.16 0.97 13.27
N PRO A 97 1.74 0.55 14.42
CA PRO A 97 1.23 0.93 15.74
C PRO A 97 1.33 2.43 16.01
N LEU A 98 2.10 3.18 15.21
CA LEU A 98 2.20 4.63 15.26
C LEU A 98 1.20 5.35 14.34
N ALA A 99 0.40 4.62 13.57
CA ALA A 99 -0.66 5.21 12.77
C ALA A 99 -1.93 5.38 13.61
N TYR A 100 -2.72 6.40 13.30
CA TYR A 100 -4.06 6.53 13.86
C TYR A 100 -5.10 6.13 12.82
N ILE A 101 -5.93 5.15 13.15
CA ILE A 101 -7.08 4.77 12.35
C ILE A 101 -8.32 4.90 13.23
N SER A 102 -9.26 5.74 12.80
CA SER A 102 -10.52 5.89 13.50
C SER A 102 -11.26 4.53 13.55
N LYS A 103 -11.89 4.22 14.69
CA LYS A 103 -12.77 3.05 14.82
C LYS A 103 -13.99 3.09 13.86
N HIS A 104 -14.25 4.23 13.25
CA HIS A 104 -15.32 4.44 12.28
C HIS A 104 -14.78 4.47 10.83
N ALA A 105 -13.52 4.14 10.62
CA ALA A 105 -12.91 3.98 9.30
C ALA A 105 -12.75 2.51 8.94
N SER A 106 -12.57 2.22 7.65
CA SER A 106 -12.26 0.88 7.15
C SER A 106 -10.97 0.87 6.33
N VAL A 107 -10.24 -0.25 6.40
CA VAL A 107 -9.02 -0.50 5.62
C VAL A 107 -9.14 -1.88 4.99
N GLY A 108 -9.00 -1.95 3.67
CA GLY A 108 -9.11 -3.18 2.89
C GLY A 108 -7.89 -4.10 3.01
N GLU A 109 -8.08 -5.35 2.59
CA GLU A 109 -7.06 -6.40 2.62
C GLU A 109 -5.81 -6.02 1.82
N GLY A 110 -4.62 -6.45 2.26
CA GLY A 110 -3.34 -6.19 1.61
C GLY A 110 -2.88 -4.73 1.63
N THR A 111 -3.63 -3.84 2.24
CA THR A 111 -3.27 -2.42 2.39
C THR A 111 -2.22 -2.25 3.48
N VAL A 112 -1.23 -1.40 3.20
CA VAL A 112 -0.17 -1.06 4.14
C VAL A 112 -0.37 0.37 4.63
N VAL A 113 -0.48 0.56 5.94
CA VAL A 113 -0.60 1.87 6.60
C VAL A 113 0.69 2.15 7.38
N MET A 114 1.44 3.13 6.91
CA MET A 114 2.78 3.44 7.39
C MET A 114 2.76 4.28 8.66
N HIS A 115 3.94 4.47 9.25
CA HIS A 115 4.12 5.25 10.47
C HIS A 115 3.54 6.66 10.38
N HIS A 116 2.83 7.08 11.43
CA HIS A 116 2.20 8.39 11.58
C HIS A 116 1.17 8.76 10.49
N ALA A 117 0.72 7.79 9.69
CA ALA A 117 -0.44 8.01 8.84
C ALA A 117 -1.70 8.18 9.69
N LEU A 118 -2.65 8.99 9.21
CA LEU A 118 -3.91 9.21 9.88
C LEU A 118 -5.08 8.92 8.92
N ILE A 119 -5.98 8.03 9.34
CA ILE A 119 -7.23 7.72 8.61
C ILE A 119 -8.39 8.10 9.52
N ASN A 120 -9.10 9.18 9.16
CA ASN A 120 -10.09 9.82 10.00
C ASN A 120 -11.47 9.14 9.94
N ALA A 121 -12.41 9.62 10.76
CA ALA A 121 -13.75 9.03 10.92
C ALA A 121 -14.55 9.03 9.61
N GLY A 122 -15.21 7.91 9.30
CA GLY A 122 -15.99 7.74 8.08
C GLY A 122 -15.15 7.49 6.82
N ALA A 123 -13.84 7.57 6.90
CA ALA A 123 -12.97 7.29 5.75
C ALA A 123 -12.96 5.79 5.40
N ASN A 124 -12.94 5.49 4.10
CA ASN A 124 -12.88 4.13 3.58
C ASN A 124 -11.66 3.98 2.67
N VAL A 125 -10.78 3.06 3.00
CA VAL A 125 -9.59 2.73 2.20
C VAL A 125 -9.75 1.34 1.61
N GLY A 126 -9.59 1.24 0.30
CA GLY A 126 -9.69 0.01 -0.47
C GLY A 126 -8.57 -0.98 -0.21
N LYS A 127 -8.47 -1.97 -1.11
CA LYS A 127 -7.52 -3.10 -1.04
C LYS A 127 -6.19 -2.74 -1.68
N ASN A 128 -5.13 -3.42 -1.20
CA ASN A 128 -3.78 -3.32 -1.79
C ASN A 128 -3.29 -1.89 -1.96
N CYS A 129 -3.69 -0.99 -1.07
CA CYS A 129 -3.26 0.41 -1.05
C CYS A 129 -1.95 0.59 -0.27
N ILE A 130 -1.29 1.71 -0.53
CA ILE A 130 -0.22 2.23 0.32
C ILE A 130 -0.69 3.57 0.88
N ILE A 131 -0.95 3.63 2.19
CA ILE A 131 -1.13 4.88 2.92
C ILE A 131 0.19 5.19 3.59
N ASN A 132 0.99 6.03 2.93
CA ASN A 132 2.40 6.16 3.23
C ASN A 132 2.66 7.02 4.49
N THR A 133 3.92 7.08 4.91
CA THR A 133 4.36 7.79 6.12
C THR A 133 3.80 9.20 6.20
N LYS A 134 3.13 9.54 7.32
CA LYS A 134 2.48 10.85 7.56
C LYS A 134 1.37 11.24 6.57
N ALA A 135 0.89 10.33 5.73
CA ALA A 135 -0.25 10.64 4.87
C ALA A 135 -1.51 10.84 5.72
N LEU A 136 -2.34 11.80 5.32
CA LEU A 136 -3.60 12.13 5.98
C LEU A 136 -4.77 11.84 5.03
N VAL A 137 -5.67 10.97 5.46
CA VAL A 137 -6.96 10.70 4.82
C VAL A 137 -8.03 11.22 5.76
N GLU A 138 -8.65 12.33 5.41
CA GLU A 138 -9.61 13.05 6.23
C GLU A 138 -10.99 12.37 6.27
N HIS A 139 -11.89 12.91 7.13
CA HIS A 139 -13.21 12.36 7.38
C HIS A 139 -14.02 12.16 6.07
N ASP A 140 -14.77 11.08 5.99
CA ASP A 140 -15.66 10.73 4.87
C ASP A 140 -14.95 10.57 3.51
N ALA A 141 -13.61 10.63 3.46
CA ALA A 141 -12.86 10.40 2.24
C ALA A 141 -12.90 8.92 1.84
N THR A 142 -12.92 8.66 0.55
CA THR A 142 -12.88 7.30 -0.03
C THR A 142 -11.64 7.15 -0.90
N ILE A 143 -10.83 6.14 -0.58
CA ILE A 143 -9.68 5.73 -1.39
C ILE A 143 -10.04 4.39 -2.03
N GLY A 144 -10.02 4.33 -3.33
CA GLY A 144 -10.28 3.12 -4.12
C GLY A 144 -9.18 2.06 -3.96
N ASP A 145 -9.32 0.96 -4.69
CA ASP A 145 -8.36 -0.14 -4.66
C ASP A 145 -7.04 0.23 -5.37
N HIS A 146 -5.95 -0.38 -4.94
CA HIS A 146 -4.63 -0.25 -5.60
C HIS A 146 -4.11 1.19 -5.67
N CYS A 147 -4.47 2.06 -4.73
CA CYS A 147 -4.01 3.44 -4.66
C CYS A 147 -2.72 3.57 -3.83
N HIS A 148 -1.94 4.60 -4.14
CA HIS A 148 -0.83 5.03 -3.31
C HIS A 148 -1.02 6.49 -2.89
N ILE A 149 -1.38 6.70 -1.64
CA ILE A 149 -1.42 8.01 -0.99
C ILE A 149 -0.04 8.22 -0.37
N SER A 150 0.78 9.03 -1.04
CA SER A 150 2.22 9.08 -0.80
C SER A 150 2.59 9.89 0.44
N THR A 151 3.88 9.92 0.77
CA THR A 151 4.43 10.52 2.00
C THR A 151 3.92 11.93 2.25
N ALA A 152 3.38 12.16 3.44
CA ALA A 152 2.89 13.47 3.91
C ALA A 152 1.86 14.15 2.99
N SER A 153 1.18 13.42 2.14
CA SER A 153 0.09 13.94 1.33
C SER A 153 -1.20 14.07 2.15
N VAL A 154 -2.09 14.96 1.70
CA VAL A 154 -3.34 15.28 2.39
C VAL A 154 -4.52 15.09 1.45
N VAL A 155 -5.33 14.07 1.70
CA VAL A 155 -6.63 13.86 1.05
C VAL A 155 -7.69 14.43 1.98
N ASN A 156 -8.25 15.59 1.62
CA ASN A 156 -9.20 16.31 2.45
C ASN A 156 -10.59 15.67 2.53
N GLY A 157 -11.46 16.21 3.40
CA GLY A 157 -12.75 15.63 3.75
C GLY A 157 -13.67 15.39 2.55
N GLY A 158 -14.31 14.21 2.51
CA GLY A 158 -15.27 13.82 1.48
C GLY A 158 -14.68 13.64 0.07
N VAL A 159 -13.37 13.62 -0.08
CA VAL A 159 -12.71 13.38 -1.38
C VAL A 159 -12.85 11.92 -1.78
N VAL A 160 -13.12 11.68 -3.06
CA VAL A 160 -13.09 10.34 -3.66
C VAL A 160 -11.84 10.23 -4.54
N VAL A 161 -10.89 9.40 -4.14
CA VAL A 161 -9.75 8.98 -4.98
C VAL A 161 -10.13 7.62 -5.56
N GLN A 162 -10.33 7.56 -6.87
CA GLN A 162 -10.67 6.31 -7.55
C GLN A 162 -9.47 5.39 -7.70
N ASP A 163 -9.74 4.14 -8.12
CA ASP A 163 -8.78 3.05 -8.15
C ASP A 163 -7.46 3.39 -8.88
N GLU A 164 -6.40 2.70 -8.50
CA GLU A 164 -5.09 2.73 -9.17
C GLU A 164 -4.39 4.09 -9.19
N THR A 165 -4.87 5.06 -8.44
CA THR A 165 -4.35 6.42 -8.41
C THR A 165 -3.10 6.53 -7.56
N PHE A 166 -2.09 7.26 -8.08
CA PHE A 166 -0.94 7.72 -7.32
C PHE A 166 -1.15 9.19 -6.90
N PHE A 167 -1.19 9.44 -5.61
CA PHE A 167 -1.31 10.78 -5.04
C PHE A 167 0.03 11.16 -4.38
N GLY A 168 0.80 12.02 -5.03
CA GLY A 168 2.21 12.27 -4.76
C GLY A 168 2.53 12.85 -3.38
N SER A 169 3.79 12.76 -2.98
CA SER A 169 4.27 13.26 -1.68
C SER A 169 3.98 14.75 -1.50
N ASN A 170 3.49 15.15 -0.33
CA ASN A 170 3.07 16.53 -0.02
C ASN A 170 2.00 17.11 -0.96
N ALA A 171 1.36 16.30 -1.80
CA ALA A 171 0.21 16.76 -2.56
C ALA A 171 -0.98 16.95 -1.62
N THR A 172 -1.85 17.91 -1.95
CA THR A 172 -3.07 18.16 -1.19
C THR A 172 -4.28 18.29 -2.12
N SER A 173 -5.44 17.82 -1.72
CA SER A 173 -6.69 17.99 -2.45
C SER A 173 -7.54 19.09 -1.81
N LYS A 174 -8.38 19.75 -2.60
CA LYS A 174 -9.56 20.41 -2.08
C LYS A 174 -10.54 19.36 -1.54
N GLU A 175 -11.41 19.74 -0.61
CA GLU A 175 -12.48 18.88 -0.08
C GLU A 175 -13.56 18.59 -1.14
N TYR A 176 -14.26 17.46 -1.00
CA TYR A 176 -15.42 17.03 -1.79
C TYR A 176 -15.20 17.00 -3.32
N ILE A 177 -13.99 16.72 -3.76
CA ILE A 177 -13.68 16.51 -5.18
C ILE A 177 -13.50 15.03 -5.49
N VAL A 178 -13.57 14.68 -6.78
CA VAL A 178 -13.28 13.35 -7.30
C VAL A 178 -11.96 13.39 -8.06
N ILE A 179 -11.05 12.48 -7.75
CA ILE A 179 -9.81 12.24 -8.49
C ILE A 179 -10.02 10.93 -9.24
N GLY A 180 -10.10 11.02 -10.57
CA GLY A 180 -10.45 9.90 -11.44
C GLY A 180 -9.42 8.78 -11.40
N GLU A 181 -9.89 7.58 -11.75
CA GLU A 181 -9.13 6.34 -11.80
C GLU A 181 -7.80 6.47 -12.57
N SER A 182 -6.79 5.73 -12.15
CA SER A 182 -5.46 5.67 -12.80
C SER A 182 -4.78 7.04 -12.95
N SER A 183 -5.12 8.02 -12.11
CA SER A 183 -4.50 9.35 -12.14
C SER A 183 -3.13 9.34 -11.45
N ILE A 184 -2.24 10.19 -11.93
CA ILE A 184 -0.91 10.43 -11.35
C ILE A 184 -0.81 11.90 -10.96
N ILE A 185 -0.79 12.17 -9.66
CA ILE A 185 -0.64 13.50 -9.10
C ILE A 185 0.80 13.68 -8.61
N GLY A 186 1.50 14.65 -9.17
CA GLY A 186 2.88 14.96 -8.81
C GLY A 186 3.02 15.43 -7.37
N GLY A 187 4.21 15.27 -6.80
CA GLY A 187 4.50 15.73 -5.43
C GLY A 187 4.35 17.23 -5.28
N GLY A 188 3.89 17.69 -4.11
CA GLY A 188 3.69 19.10 -3.81
C GLY A 188 2.53 19.80 -4.55
N THR A 189 1.74 19.08 -5.31
CA THR A 189 0.63 19.62 -6.10
C THR A 189 -0.59 19.91 -5.23
N SER A 190 -1.27 21.04 -5.48
CA SER A 190 -2.60 21.33 -4.92
C SER A 190 -3.67 21.03 -5.96
N VAL A 191 -4.49 20.02 -5.72
CA VAL A 191 -5.60 19.62 -6.60
C VAL A 191 -6.87 20.34 -6.15
N MET A 192 -7.27 21.37 -6.89
CA MET A 192 -8.35 22.30 -6.50
C MET A 192 -9.69 22.02 -7.18
N ARG A 193 -9.79 20.99 -8.03
CA ARG A 193 -11.01 20.58 -8.76
C ARG A 193 -10.99 19.09 -9.05
N SER A 194 -12.15 18.54 -9.35
CA SER A 194 -12.25 17.15 -9.80
C SER A 194 -11.45 16.92 -11.08
N LEU A 195 -10.90 15.72 -11.19
CA LEU A 195 -10.08 15.25 -12.31
C LEU A 195 -10.72 14.03 -12.95
N GLU A 196 -10.67 13.98 -14.27
CA GLU A 196 -11.07 12.80 -15.03
C GLU A 196 -10.08 11.66 -14.84
N LYS A 197 -10.47 10.43 -15.26
CA LYS A 197 -9.57 9.29 -15.25
C LYS A 197 -8.31 9.53 -16.09
N ASN A 198 -7.22 8.88 -15.70
CA ASN A 198 -5.92 9.01 -16.36
C ASN A 198 -5.35 10.44 -16.33
N ALA A 199 -5.77 11.27 -15.39
CA ALA A 199 -5.20 12.60 -15.24
C ALA A 199 -3.71 12.52 -14.86
N PHE A 200 -2.89 13.35 -15.49
CA PHE A 200 -1.47 13.49 -15.18
C PHE A 200 -1.17 14.93 -14.82
N ILE A 201 -0.97 15.19 -13.52
CA ILE A 201 -0.65 16.51 -12.98
C ILE A 201 0.81 16.51 -12.55
N LYS A 202 1.62 17.34 -13.20
CA LYS A 202 3.03 17.54 -12.78
C LYS A 202 3.10 18.46 -11.57
N ALA A 203 4.17 18.26 -10.77
CA ALA A 203 4.58 19.21 -9.73
C ALA A 203 5.02 20.55 -10.34
#